data_e687680fbc5197477e9acb2e7f049667
#
_entry.id   e687680fbc5197477e9acb2e7f049667
#
_cell.length_a   1.000
_cell.length_b   1.000
_cell.length_c   1.000
_cell.angle_alpha   90.00
_cell.angle_beta   90.00
_cell.angle_gamma   90.00
#
_symmetry.space_group_name_H-M   'P 1'
#
loop_
_entity.id
_entity.type
_entity.pdbx_description
1 polymer ?
#
loop_
_entity_poly.entity_id
_entity_poly.type
_entity_poly.pdbx_seq_one_letter_code
_entity_poly.pdbx_strand_id
1 'polypeptide(L)'
;MFTGIIETLGIVKNITKDQENRHLTITSSITSELKIDQSVSHNGICLTVVHIENDDYTVTAIKETCQKTNLDFWKIGDSINLERAMKLGDRLDGHLVQGHVDQIGTCIAISEENGSWVFTFEYDATLGNITIEKGSITVNGTSLTVVNSGVTTFSVAIIPYTYEHTNFHTFTVGTKVNLEFDVIGKYITKLNNMNWSKSEI
;
A
#
# COMPACT_ATOMS: atom_id res chain seq x y z
N MET A 1 12.00 -3.04 3.47
CA MET A 1 11.92 -2.30 2.19
C MET A 1 11.32 -3.21 1.15
N PHE A 2 10.51 -2.64 0.26
CA PHE A 2 9.75 -3.30 -0.80
C PHE A 2 9.96 -2.53 -2.10
N THR A 3 9.47 -3.09 -3.20
CA THR A 3 9.56 -2.47 -4.54
C THR A 3 8.19 -1.97 -5.03
N GLY A 4 7.11 -2.43 -4.42
CA GLY A 4 5.75 -2.21 -4.87
C GLY A 4 5.33 -3.12 -6.05
N ILE A 5 6.08 -4.18 -6.29
CA ILE A 5 5.71 -5.23 -7.25
C ILE A 5 5.06 -6.38 -6.46
N ILE A 6 3.77 -6.56 -6.69
CA ILE A 6 2.99 -7.55 -5.97
C ILE A 6 3.41 -8.96 -6.42
N GLU A 7 3.78 -9.82 -5.47
CA GLU A 7 4.17 -11.19 -5.76
C GLU A 7 2.95 -12.12 -5.88
N THR A 8 1.94 -11.91 -5.03
CA THR A 8 0.73 -12.74 -4.99
C THR A 8 -0.39 -12.05 -4.21
N LEU A 9 -1.57 -12.63 -4.27
CA LEU A 9 -2.68 -12.27 -3.41
C LEU A 9 -2.76 -13.23 -2.21
N GLY A 10 -3.02 -12.67 -1.04
CA GLY A 10 -3.37 -13.42 0.16
C GLY A 10 -4.86 -13.28 0.46
N ILE A 11 -5.43 -14.29 1.13
CA ILE A 11 -6.82 -14.26 1.58
C ILE A 11 -6.83 -14.08 3.10
N VAL A 12 -7.58 -13.09 3.57
CA VAL A 12 -7.81 -12.86 5.00
C VAL A 12 -8.68 -14.01 5.54
N LYS A 13 -8.09 -14.90 6.32
CA LYS A 13 -8.76 -16.08 6.88
C LYS A 13 -9.38 -15.81 8.24
N ASN A 14 -8.71 -15.00 9.06
CA ASN A 14 -9.21 -14.64 10.39
C ASN A 14 -8.70 -13.26 10.81
N ILE A 15 -9.50 -12.57 11.61
CA ILE A 15 -9.16 -11.30 12.25
C ILE A 15 -9.57 -11.39 13.72
N THR A 16 -8.61 -11.37 14.63
CA THR A 16 -8.88 -11.35 16.06
C THR A 16 -8.38 -10.07 16.70
N LYS A 17 -9.17 -9.54 17.63
CA LYS A 17 -8.79 -8.37 18.42
C LYS A 17 -8.20 -8.84 19.76
N ASP A 18 -7.02 -8.34 20.07
CA ASP A 18 -6.39 -8.47 21.39
C ASP A 18 -6.04 -7.07 21.90
N GLN A 19 -6.84 -6.58 22.84
CA GLN A 19 -6.79 -5.21 23.33
C GLN A 19 -6.89 -4.19 22.17
N GLU A 20 -5.82 -3.44 21.91
CA GLU A 20 -5.73 -2.45 20.83
C GLU A 20 -5.12 -3.04 19.54
N ASN A 21 -4.61 -4.27 19.61
CA ASN A 21 -3.98 -4.94 18.46
C ASN A 21 -4.98 -5.73 17.64
N ARG A 22 -4.63 -6.01 16.39
CA ARG A 22 -5.31 -6.96 15.50
C ARG A 22 -4.32 -8.05 15.08
N HIS A 23 -4.70 -9.29 15.30
CA HIS A 23 -3.99 -10.44 14.72
C HIS A 23 -4.74 -10.88 13.46
N LEU A 24 -4.01 -10.94 12.36
CA LEU A 24 -4.52 -11.26 11.03
C LEU A 24 -3.91 -12.59 10.62
N THR A 25 -4.76 -13.59 10.36
CA THR A 25 -4.33 -14.86 9.75
C THR A 25 -4.60 -14.80 8.27
N ILE A 26 -3.57 -15.04 7.46
CA ILE A 26 -3.60 -14.93 6.01
C ILE A 26 -3.20 -16.27 5.40
N THR A 27 -3.97 -16.74 4.42
CA THR A 27 -3.61 -17.87 3.56
C THR A 27 -2.95 -17.34 2.30
N SER A 28 -1.80 -17.89 1.91
CA SER A 28 -1.11 -17.47 0.70
C SER A 28 -0.19 -18.54 0.12
N SER A 29 0.02 -18.51 -1.19
CA SER A 29 0.94 -19.40 -1.90
C SER A 29 2.40 -19.24 -1.48
N ILE A 30 2.79 -18.07 -0.92
CA ILE A 30 4.17 -17.81 -0.44
C ILE A 30 4.39 -18.24 1.02
N THR A 31 3.36 -18.72 1.74
CA THR A 31 3.46 -19.03 3.17
C THR A 31 4.59 -20.00 3.49
N SER A 32 4.79 -21.04 2.67
CA SER A 32 5.87 -22.04 2.86
C SER A 32 7.29 -21.48 2.74
N GLU A 33 7.45 -20.30 2.14
CA GLU A 33 8.73 -19.62 1.99
C GLU A 33 8.98 -18.54 3.05
N LEU A 34 7.97 -18.23 3.88
CA LEU A 34 8.06 -17.24 4.95
C LEU A 34 8.79 -17.81 6.16
N LYS A 35 9.31 -16.90 6.99
CA LYS A 35 9.91 -17.20 8.29
C LYS A 35 9.34 -16.27 9.35
N ILE A 36 9.26 -16.75 10.58
CA ILE A 36 8.96 -15.89 11.73
C ILE A 36 9.99 -14.75 11.79
N ASP A 37 9.54 -13.56 12.19
CA ASP A 37 10.31 -12.31 12.24
C ASP A 37 10.60 -11.68 10.85
N GLN A 38 10.07 -12.24 9.79
CA GLN A 38 10.18 -11.65 8.44
C GLN A 38 9.10 -10.58 8.22
N SER A 39 9.48 -9.48 7.56
CA SER A 39 8.55 -8.44 7.12
C SER A 39 7.92 -8.82 5.78
N VAL A 40 6.59 -8.65 5.70
CA VAL A 40 5.79 -8.79 4.48
C VAL A 40 4.89 -7.55 4.36
N SER A 41 4.75 -7.02 3.17
CA SER A 41 3.81 -5.95 2.85
C SER A 41 2.42 -6.54 2.58
N HIS A 42 1.40 -6.03 3.28
CA HIS A 42 0.00 -6.44 3.18
C HIS A 42 -0.83 -5.23 2.75
N ASN A 43 -1.23 -5.15 1.48
CA ASN A 43 -1.81 -3.93 0.93
C ASN A 43 -0.97 -2.68 1.26
N GLY A 44 0.36 -2.78 1.16
CA GLY A 44 1.29 -1.69 1.49
C GLY A 44 1.59 -1.51 2.97
N ILE A 45 1.04 -2.33 3.86
CA ILE A 45 1.32 -2.28 5.30
C ILE A 45 2.44 -3.28 5.62
N CYS A 46 3.59 -2.80 6.07
CA CYS A 46 4.68 -3.64 6.55
C CYS A 46 4.30 -4.28 7.89
N LEU A 47 4.10 -5.59 7.91
CA LEU A 47 3.81 -6.34 9.13
C LEU A 47 4.79 -7.51 9.28
N THR A 48 5.09 -7.85 10.52
CA THR A 48 6.01 -8.94 10.85
C THR A 48 5.25 -10.25 11.03
N VAL A 49 5.75 -11.32 10.42
CA VAL A 49 5.23 -12.67 10.60
C VAL A 49 5.55 -13.16 12.01
N VAL A 50 4.51 -13.51 12.78
CA VAL A 50 4.65 -13.94 14.18
C VAL A 50 4.33 -15.42 14.40
N HIS A 51 3.60 -16.04 13.46
CA HIS A 51 3.25 -17.46 13.51
C HIS A 51 3.04 -18.01 12.10
N ILE A 52 3.36 -19.27 11.87
CA ILE A 52 3.14 -19.98 10.61
C ILE A 52 2.57 -21.35 10.94
N GLU A 53 1.48 -21.71 10.28
CA GLU A 53 0.84 -23.01 10.43
C GLU A 53 0.23 -23.47 9.08
N ASN A 54 0.75 -24.58 8.52
CA ASN A 54 0.36 -25.11 7.20
C ASN A 54 0.49 -24.01 6.10
N ASP A 55 -0.61 -23.69 5.41
CA ASP A 55 -0.66 -22.67 4.37
C ASP A 55 -1.04 -21.28 4.91
N ASP A 56 -1.12 -21.14 6.23
CA ASP A 56 -1.52 -19.92 6.91
C ASP A 56 -0.35 -19.30 7.66
N TYR A 57 -0.34 -17.97 7.73
CA TYR A 57 0.55 -17.26 8.64
C TYR A 57 -0.19 -16.13 9.36
N THR A 58 0.31 -15.73 10.51
CA THR A 58 -0.28 -14.66 11.30
C THR A 58 0.69 -13.48 11.42
N VAL A 59 0.13 -12.29 11.30
CA VAL A 59 0.81 -11.02 11.56
C VAL A 59 0.02 -10.21 12.60
N THR A 60 0.69 -9.26 13.24
CA THR A 60 0.08 -8.40 14.26
C THR A 60 0.18 -6.94 13.84
N ALA A 61 -0.96 -6.27 13.76
CA ALA A 61 -1.05 -4.82 13.59
C ALA A 61 -1.32 -4.16 14.95
N ILE A 62 -0.52 -3.15 15.30
CA ILE A 62 -0.71 -2.35 16.51
C ILE A 62 -1.75 -1.25 16.28
N LYS A 63 -2.21 -0.60 17.34
CA LYS A 63 -3.21 0.48 17.31
C LYS A 63 -2.91 1.54 16.25
N GLU A 64 -1.69 2.06 16.21
CA GLU A 64 -1.30 3.10 15.25
C GLU A 64 -1.50 2.64 13.80
N THR A 65 -1.11 1.39 13.50
CA THR A 65 -1.30 0.79 12.18
C THR A 65 -2.78 0.73 11.81
N CYS A 66 -3.63 0.26 12.74
CA CYS A 66 -5.08 0.20 12.52
C CYS A 66 -5.69 1.59 12.23
N GLN A 67 -5.22 2.63 12.92
CA GLN A 67 -5.73 4.00 12.77
C GLN A 67 -5.29 4.68 11.46
N LYS A 68 -4.10 4.36 10.96
CA LYS A 68 -3.52 5.01 9.77
C LYS A 68 -3.78 4.28 8.46
N THR A 69 -4.31 3.06 8.52
CA THR A 69 -4.46 2.20 7.35
C THR A 69 -5.90 1.75 7.15
N ASN A 70 -6.19 1.18 5.98
CA ASN A 70 -7.50 0.64 5.68
C ASN A 70 -7.80 -0.71 6.35
N LEU A 71 -6.98 -1.16 7.30
CA LEU A 71 -7.07 -2.47 7.94
C LEU A 71 -8.42 -2.71 8.64
N ASP A 72 -9.01 -1.67 9.26
CA ASP A 72 -10.32 -1.79 9.91
C ASP A 72 -11.49 -1.99 8.94
N PHE A 73 -11.28 -1.82 7.63
CA PHE A 73 -12.26 -2.14 6.59
C PHE A 73 -12.15 -3.58 6.07
N TRP A 74 -11.09 -4.32 6.44
CA TRP A 74 -10.87 -5.68 5.96
C TRP A 74 -11.86 -6.65 6.59
N LYS A 75 -12.25 -7.63 5.80
CA LYS A 75 -13.17 -8.71 6.20
C LYS A 75 -12.55 -10.07 5.91
N ILE A 76 -13.01 -11.08 6.60
CA ILE A 76 -12.68 -12.47 6.28
C ILE A 76 -13.15 -12.76 4.85
N GLY A 77 -12.24 -13.31 4.04
CA GLY A 77 -12.45 -13.57 2.61
C GLY A 77 -11.89 -12.49 1.68
N ASP A 78 -11.50 -11.32 2.20
CA ASP A 78 -10.90 -10.28 1.36
C ASP A 78 -9.55 -10.74 0.77
N SER A 79 -9.32 -10.33 -0.47
CA SER A 79 -8.07 -10.52 -1.19
C SER A 79 -7.16 -9.32 -0.99
N ILE A 80 -5.94 -9.54 -0.53
CA ILE A 80 -4.95 -8.51 -0.23
C ILE A 80 -3.66 -8.72 -1.02
N ASN A 81 -3.05 -7.64 -1.47
CA ASN A 81 -1.76 -7.65 -2.16
C ASN A 81 -0.65 -8.01 -1.18
N LEU A 82 0.23 -8.92 -1.57
CA LEU A 82 1.37 -9.36 -0.78
C LEU A 82 2.69 -9.16 -1.54
N GLU A 83 3.69 -8.67 -0.82
CA GLU A 83 5.07 -8.58 -1.29
C GLU A 83 6.01 -8.85 -0.12
N ARG A 84 6.99 -9.74 -0.29
CA ARG A 84 8.05 -9.98 0.70
C ARG A 84 9.07 -8.84 0.66
N ALA A 85 9.73 -8.60 1.78
CA ALA A 85 10.84 -7.64 1.81
C ALA A 85 11.93 -8.04 0.81
N MET A 86 12.40 -7.07 0.01
CA MET A 86 13.47 -7.26 -0.96
C MET A 86 14.78 -7.67 -0.26
N LYS A 87 15.58 -8.48 -0.92
CA LYS A 87 16.93 -8.87 -0.49
C LYS A 87 17.97 -7.86 -1.02
N LEU A 88 19.08 -7.78 -0.33
CA LEU A 88 20.20 -6.98 -0.84
C LEU A 88 20.70 -7.55 -2.18
N GLY A 89 20.70 -6.71 -3.22
CA GLY A 89 21.08 -7.10 -4.58
C GLY A 89 19.91 -7.43 -5.50
N ASP A 90 18.68 -7.46 -5.00
CA ASP A 90 17.49 -7.59 -5.84
C ASP A 90 17.29 -6.35 -6.73
N ARG A 91 16.58 -6.53 -7.83
CA ARG A 91 16.20 -5.42 -8.73
C ARG A 91 15.12 -4.56 -8.10
N LEU A 92 15.16 -3.27 -8.36
CA LEU A 92 14.11 -2.32 -8.01
C LEU A 92 13.24 -2.06 -9.25
N ASP A 93 12.30 -2.97 -9.52
CA ASP A 93 11.46 -2.87 -10.72
C ASP A 93 10.28 -1.88 -10.55
N GLY A 94 9.97 -1.44 -9.33
CA GLY A 94 9.03 -0.36 -9.01
C GLY A 94 9.74 0.91 -8.52
N HIS A 95 9.46 1.31 -7.26
CA HIS A 95 10.19 2.38 -6.59
C HIS A 95 10.48 1.99 -5.12
N LEU A 96 11.15 2.87 -4.37
CA LEU A 96 11.45 2.60 -2.95
C LEU A 96 10.18 2.67 -2.12
N VAL A 97 9.66 1.52 -1.70
CA VAL A 97 8.47 1.37 -0.86
C VAL A 97 8.89 0.91 0.52
N GLN A 98 8.45 1.62 1.56
CA GLN A 98 8.79 1.29 2.94
C GLN A 98 7.79 0.32 3.58
N GLY A 99 6.55 0.30 3.09
CA GLY A 99 5.41 -0.34 3.73
C GLY A 99 4.86 0.51 4.88
N HIS A 100 5.09 1.81 4.85
CA HIS A 100 4.67 2.79 5.85
C HIS A 100 3.59 3.69 5.25
N VAL A 101 2.36 3.26 5.40
CA VAL A 101 1.18 3.97 4.88
C VAL A 101 1.10 5.37 5.49
N ASP A 102 0.97 6.38 4.64
CA ASP A 102 0.86 7.77 5.06
C ASP A 102 -0.59 8.12 5.42
N GLN A 103 -1.54 7.66 4.60
CA GLN A 103 -2.96 7.91 4.80
C GLN A 103 -3.84 6.94 4.00
N ILE A 104 -5.13 6.97 4.29
CA ILE A 104 -6.16 6.27 3.53
C ILE A 104 -6.65 7.20 2.41
N GLY A 105 -6.66 6.69 1.18
CA GLY A 105 -7.35 7.32 0.05
C GLY A 105 -8.70 6.65 -0.23
N THR A 106 -9.48 7.28 -1.10
CA THR A 106 -10.77 6.75 -1.55
C THR A 106 -10.78 6.69 -3.08
N CYS A 107 -11.10 5.54 -3.64
CA CYS A 107 -11.37 5.42 -5.06
C CYS A 107 -12.66 6.18 -5.40
N ILE A 108 -12.57 7.23 -6.22
CA ILE A 108 -13.72 8.09 -6.56
C ILE A 108 -14.21 7.91 -8.00
N ALA A 109 -13.39 7.34 -8.88
CA ALA A 109 -13.79 7.03 -10.25
C ALA A 109 -13.00 5.84 -10.79
N ILE A 110 -13.64 5.08 -11.67
CA ILE A 110 -13.04 3.98 -12.43
C ILE A 110 -13.57 4.09 -13.86
N SER A 111 -12.68 4.12 -14.85
CA SER A 111 -13.03 4.03 -16.26
C SER A 111 -12.21 2.94 -16.94
N GLU A 112 -12.85 2.21 -17.84
CA GLU A 112 -12.17 1.26 -18.73
C GLU A 112 -11.86 1.97 -20.04
N GLU A 113 -10.61 1.88 -20.48
CA GLU A 113 -10.10 2.56 -21.68
C GLU A 113 -9.37 1.57 -22.59
N ASN A 114 -10.12 0.95 -23.52
CA ASN A 114 -9.55 0.07 -24.57
C ASN A 114 -8.61 -1.04 -24.03
N GLY A 115 -9.04 -1.72 -22.95
CA GLY A 115 -8.29 -2.85 -22.35
C GLY A 115 -7.29 -2.43 -21.27
N SER A 116 -7.38 -1.21 -20.77
CA SER A 116 -6.74 -0.74 -19.54
C SER A 116 -7.79 -0.05 -18.67
N TRP A 117 -7.44 0.24 -17.43
CA TRP A 117 -8.32 0.92 -16.48
C TRP A 117 -7.64 2.17 -15.93
N VAL A 118 -8.41 3.23 -15.79
CA VAL A 118 -7.98 4.43 -15.06
C VAL A 118 -8.75 4.50 -13.75
N PHE A 119 -8.01 4.49 -12.64
CA PHE A 119 -8.55 4.66 -11.30
C PHE A 119 -8.18 6.04 -10.79
N THR A 120 -9.16 6.78 -10.28
CA THR A 120 -8.95 8.08 -9.64
C THR A 120 -9.16 7.96 -8.14
N PHE A 121 -8.22 8.49 -7.37
CA PHE A 121 -8.25 8.48 -5.92
C PHE A 121 -8.26 9.89 -5.36
N GLU A 122 -9.03 10.06 -4.29
CA GLU A 122 -9.02 11.27 -3.46
C GLU A 122 -8.23 11.00 -2.18
N TYR A 123 -7.50 12.01 -1.72
CA TYR A 123 -6.71 11.96 -0.49
C TYR A 123 -6.74 13.30 0.25
N ASP A 124 -6.37 13.32 1.53
CA ASP A 124 -6.30 14.54 2.35
C ASP A 124 -4.97 15.29 2.13
N ALA A 125 -5.02 16.35 1.33
CA ALA A 125 -3.87 17.20 1.07
C ALA A 125 -3.43 18.04 2.29
N THR A 126 -4.27 18.17 3.34
CA THR A 126 -3.92 18.93 4.56
C THR A 126 -2.81 18.23 5.36
N LEU A 127 -2.58 16.94 5.13
CA LEU A 127 -1.49 16.17 5.71
C LEU A 127 -0.11 16.47 5.09
N GLY A 128 -0.07 17.36 4.08
CA GLY A 128 1.17 17.82 3.46
C GLY A 128 1.75 16.84 2.43
N ASN A 129 1.03 15.78 2.09
CA ASN A 129 1.43 14.85 1.03
C ASN A 129 1.06 15.44 -0.33
N ILE A 130 1.91 15.21 -1.32
CA ILE A 130 1.71 15.67 -2.70
C ILE A 130 2.02 14.56 -3.69
N THR A 131 1.33 14.56 -4.82
CA THR A 131 1.70 13.82 -6.02
C THR A 131 2.25 14.76 -7.07
N ILE A 132 3.02 14.23 -8.01
CA ILE A 132 3.44 14.97 -9.21
C ILE A 132 3.10 14.14 -10.46
N GLU A 133 2.83 14.84 -11.55
CA GLU A 133 2.60 14.17 -12.83
C GLU A 133 3.79 13.31 -13.22
N LYS A 134 3.53 12.03 -13.59
CA LYS A 134 4.56 11.01 -13.88
C LYS A 134 5.45 10.62 -12.68
N GLY A 135 5.12 11.04 -11.47
CA GLY A 135 5.77 10.56 -10.26
C GLY A 135 5.29 9.17 -9.85
N SER A 136 5.93 8.61 -8.81
CA SER A 136 5.54 7.32 -8.24
C SER A 136 4.58 7.51 -7.06
N ILE A 137 3.66 6.56 -6.91
CA ILE A 137 2.75 6.41 -5.77
C ILE A 137 2.53 4.94 -5.50
N THR A 138 2.34 4.59 -4.24
CA THR A 138 1.93 3.24 -3.85
C THR A 138 0.46 3.25 -3.47
N VAL A 139 -0.34 2.41 -4.13
CA VAL A 139 -1.76 2.18 -3.82
C VAL A 139 -1.93 0.72 -3.42
N ASN A 140 -2.37 0.47 -2.19
CA ASN A 140 -2.44 -0.88 -1.61
C ASN A 140 -1.16 -1.71 -1.88
N GLY A 141 0.02 -1.09 -1.70
CA GLY A 141 1.31 -1.72 -1.90
C GLY A 141 1.78 -1.82 -3.35
N THR A 142 0.95 -1.49 -4.34
CA THR A 142 1.33 -1.54 -5.75
C THR A 142 1.99 -0.24 -6.19
N SER A 143 3.21 -0.32 -6.72
CA SER A 143 3.95 0.81 -7.31
C SER A 143 3.32 1.22 -8.65
N LEU A 144 2.91 2.46 -8.77
CA LEU A 144 2.19 2.98 -9.93
C LEU A 144 2.68 4.37 -10.31
N THR A 145 2.50 4.68 -11.60
CA THR A 145 2.78 6.02 -12.13
C THR A 145 1.54 6.90 -12.02
N VAL A 146 1.72 8.08 -11.44
CA VAL A 146 0.68 9.10 -11.33
C VAL A 146 0.38 9.71 -12.68
N VAL A 147 -0.89 9.84 -12.98
CA VAL A 147 -1.43 10.64 -14.08
C VAL A 147 -2.53 11.55 -13.54
N ASN A 148 -2.78 12.69 -14.19
CA ASN A 148 -3.76 13.67 -13.75
C ASN A 148 -3.56 14.09 -12.27
N SER A 149 -2.34 14.48 -11.90
CA SER A 149 -2.01 14.93 -10.55
C SER A 149 -2.74 16.23 -10.21
N GLY A 150 -3.69 16.17 -9.27
CA GLY A 150 -4.41 17.30 -8.70
C GLY A 150 -3.93 17.62 -7.29
N VAL A 151 -4.60 18.60 -6.64
CA VAL A 151 -4.28 19.00 -5.26
C VAL A 151 -4.72 17.93 -4.25
N THR A 152 -5.91 17.37 -4.42
CA THR A 152 -6.51 16.38 -3.51
C THR A 152 -6.79 15.06 -4.22
N THR A 153 -6.46 14.94 -5.51
CA THR A 153 -6.75 13.78 -6.31
C THR A 153 -5.59 13.44 -7.22
N PHE A 154 -5.49 12.17 -7.58
CA PHE A 154 -4.63 11.69 -8.67
C PHE A 154 -5.28 10.49 -9.34
N SER A 155 -4.83 10.18 -10.54
CA SER A 155 -5.24 8.95 -11.23
C SER A 155 -4.03 8.06 -11.48
N VAL A 156 -4.29 6.78 -11.71
CA VAL A 156 -3.30 5.80 -12.17
C VAL A 156 -3.91 4.98 -13.32
N ALA A 157 -3.09 4.65 -14.31
CA ALA A 157 -3.48 3.76 -15.41
C ALA A 157 -3.01 2.34 -15.10
N ILE A 158 -3.93 1.39 -15.09
CA ILE A 158 -3.70 -0.02 -14.74
C ILE A 158 -3.76 -0.86 -16.02
N ILE A 159 -2.66 -1.54 -16.32
CA ILE A 159 -2.57 -2.51 -17.43
C ILE A 159 -3.25 -3.83 -17.07
N PRO A 160 -3.69 -4.66 -18.04
CA PRO A 160 -4.38 -5.93 -17.77
C PRO A 160 -3.63 -6.82 -16.77
N TYR A 161 -2.34 -6.98 -16.92
CA TYR A 161 -1.53 -7.79 -16.01
C TYR A 161 -1.65 -7.34 -14.55
N THR A 162 -1.51 -6.04 -14.28
CA THR A 162 -1.65 -5.48 -12.92
C THR A 162 -3.07 -5.62 -12.38
N TYR A 163 -4.08 -5.43 -13.24
CA TYR A 163 -5.48 -5.60 -12.88
C TYR A 163 -5.79 -7.04 -12.43
N GLU A 164 -5.28 -8.03 -13.14
CA GLU A 164 -5.52 -9.46 -12.88
C GLU A 164 -4.71 -9.99 -11.67
N HIS A 165 -3.49 -9.46 -11.46
CA HIS A 165 -2.54 -9.99 -10.48
C HIS A 165 -2.49 -9.19 -9.17
N THR A 166 -3.33 -8.16 -9.03
CA THR A 166 -3.47 -7.39 -7.80
C THR A 166 -4.95 -7.25 -7.41
N ASN A 167 -5.22 -6.75 -6.23
CA ASN A 167 -6.60 -6.57 -5.79
C ASN A 167 -7.34 -5.40 -6.48
N PHE A 168 -6.77 -4.74 -7.47
CA PHE A 168 -7.43 -3.69 -8.25
C PHE A 168 -8.73 -4.16 -8.91
N HIS A 169 -8.81 -5.43 -9.33
CA HIS A 169 -10.03 -6.02 -9.90
C HIS A 169 -11.23 -6.07 -8.94
N THR A 170 -10.99 -5.90 -7.63
CA THR A 170 -12.05 -5.85 -6.62
C THR A 170 -12.52 -4.43 -6.30
N PHE A 171 -11.85 -3.40 -6.81
CA PHE A 171 -12.18 -2.02 -6.47
C PHE A 171 -13.48 -1.55 -7.07
N THR A 172 -14.20 -0.80 -6.29
CA THR A 172 -15.41 -0.05 -6.69
C THR A 172 -15.27 1.40 -6.24
N VAL A 173 -16.10 2.28 -6.77
CA VAL A 173 -16.19 3.66 -6.24
C VAL A 173 -16.57 3.59 -4.75
N GLY A 174 -15.79 4.29 -3.92
CA GLY A 174 -15.89 4.24 -2.46
C GLY A 174 -14.87 3.31 -1.78
N THR A 175 -14.16 2.45 -2.51
CA THR A 175 -13.12 1.58 -1.93
C THR A 175 -12.05 2.41 -1.23
N LYS A 176 -11.75 2.05 0.02
CA LYS A 176 -10.68 2.64 0.83
C LYS A 176 -9.36 1.94 0.55
N VAL A 177 -8.33 2.70 0.22
CA VAL A 177 -7.01 2.20 -0.14
C VAL A 177 -5.93 2.81 0.74
N ASN A 178 -4.86 2.06 0.96
CA ASN A 178 -3.64 2.57 1.60
C ASN A 178 -2.80 3.34 0.59
N LEU A 179 -2.37 4.52 0.95
CA LEU A 179 -1.48 5.35 0.15
C LEU A 179 -0.15 5.51 0.87
N GLU A 180 0.95 5.22 0.15
CA GLU A 180 2.30 5.60 0.56
C GLU A 180 2.89 6.46 -0.54
N PHE A 181 3.20 7.72 -0.22
CA PHE A 181 3.81 8.67 -1.13
C PHE A 181 5.31 8.42 -1.24
N ASP A 182 5.89 8.73 -2.40
CA ASP A 182 7.31 8.51 -2.63
C ASP A 182 8.15 9.18 -1.55
N VAL A 183 8.99 8.39 -0.88
CA VAL A 183 9.83 8.83 0.23
C VAL A 183 10.78 9.96 -0.17
N ILE A 184 11.23 9.99 -1.43
CA ILE A 184 12.10 11.06 -1.94
C ILE A 184 11.36 12.39 -1.90
N GLY A 185 10.10 12.43 -2.35
CA GLY A 185 9.26 13.62 -2.28
C GLY A 185 9.05 14.12 -0.86
N LYS A 186 8.83 13.20 0.10
CA LYS A 186 8.67 13.53 1.53
C LYS A 186 9.93 14.22 2.10
N TYR A 187 11.12 13.72 1.79
CA TYR A 187 12.38 14.34 2.23
C TYR A 187 12.60 15.72 1.59
N ILE A 188 12.38 15.87 0.30
CA ILE A 188 12.52 17.14 -0.41
C ILE A 188 11.57 18.19 0.18
N THR A 189 10.30 17.87 0.38
CA THR A 189 9.31 18.75 1.00
C THR A 189 9.73 19.18 2.40
N LYS A 190 10.21 18.25 3.22
CA LYS A 190 10.70 18.53 4.58
C LYS A 190 11.89 19.48 4.58
N LEU A 191 12.87 19.28 3.68
CA LEU A 191 14.06 20.12 3.57
C LEU A 191 13.71 21.55 3.11
N ASN A 192 12.82 21.70 2.14
CA ASN A 192 12.36 22.99 1.67
C ASN A 192 11.66 23.79 2.78
N ASN A 193 10.77 23.16 3.54
CA ASN A 193 10.10 23.81 4.67
C ASN A 193 11.07 24.25 5.78
N MET A 194 12.16 23.50 6.01
CA MET A 194 13.19 23.88 6.98
C MET A 194 14.06 25.06 6.52
N ASN A 195 14.28 25.21 5.21
CA ASN A 195 15.06 26.34 4.67
C ASN A 195 14.27 27.63 4.66
N TRP A 196 12.95 27.57 4.42
CA TRP A 196 12.08 28.77 4.45
C TRP A 196 12.00 29.39 5.84
N SER A 197 11.93 28.57 6.90
CA SER A 197 11.92 29.07 8.29
C SER A 197 13.24 29.72 8.76
N LYS A 198 14.33 29.58 8.00
CA LYS A 198 15.62 30.24 8.28
C LYS A 198 15.83 31.55 7.52
N SER A 199 15.02 31.86 6.52
CA SER A 199 15.12 33.06 5.71
C SER A 199 14.27 34.24 6.27
N GLU A 200 13.57 34.04 7.38
CA GLU A 200 12.76 35.06 8.06
C GLU A 200 13.40 35.60 9.37
N ILE A 201 14.74 35.43 9.56
CA ILE A 201 15.51 35.98 10.69
C ILE A 201 16.46 37.05 10.20
#